data_a8fae8ce0a5f0a6877a07ac30d0735c9
#
_entry.id   a8fae8ce0a5f0a6877a07ac30d0735c9
#
_cell.length_a   1.000
_cell.length_b   1.000
_cell.length_c   1.000
_cell.angle_alpha   90.00
_cell.angle_beta   90.00
_cell.angle_gamma   90.00
#
_symmetry.space_group_name_H-M   'P 1'
#
loop_
_entity.id
_entity.type
_entity.pdbx_description
1 polymer ?
#
loop_
_entity_poly.entity_id
_entity_poly.type
_entity_poly.pdbx_seq_one_letter_code
_entity_poly.pdbx_strand_id
1 'polypeptide(L)'
;MLYVGTTDGLAIYWAARRGEWRRVGHALAGAAVRAIVAADALTLLVAADGRPPQQSFDGGATWSDAAGSPPAPIGVQVATRHGAMPVAYARLSGATAYARLGGQPPALLGAGADGSFLFRSEDDGIHWQAARIDDDTIGRVTTIVPAADRRDSAWAGTASGALLRSDDRGHSWQLVAREPAAILSLAAVLAER
;
A
#
# COMPACT_ATOMS: atom_id res chain seq x y z
N MET A 1 -5.99 -9.48 -5.99
CA MET A 1 -6.40 -8.10 -6.34
C MET A 1 -5.59 -7.08 -5.56
N LEU A 2 -5.43 -5.88 -6.10
CA LEU A 2 -4.82 -4.76 -5.42
C LEU A 2 -5.71 -3.51 -5.62
N TYR A 3 -6.06 -2.86 -4.53
CA TYR A 3 -6.77 -1.60 -4.50
C TYR A 3 -5.80 -0.47 -4.20
N VAL A 4 -5.85 0.58 -5.03
CA VAL A 4 -4.90 1.70 -5.00
C VAL A 4 -5.69 2.99 -4.81
N GLY A 5 -5.67 3.53 -3.60
CA GLY A 5 -6.27 4.82 -3.28
C GLY A 5 -5.35 5.96 -3.70
N THR A 6 -5.89 6.86 -4.50
CA THR A 6 -5.16 8.00 -5.05
C THR A 6 -5.80 9.33 -4.63
N THR A 7 -5.19 10.44 -4.99
CA THR A 7 -5.80 11.77 -4.83
C THR A 7 -7.01 11.99 -5.76
N ASP A 8 -7.23 11.09 -6.71
CA ASP A 8 -8.34 11.18 -7.70
C ASP A 8 -9.17 9.87 -7.77
N GLY A 9 -9.38 9.21 -6.65
CA GLY A 9 -10.24 8.03 -6.58
C GLY A 9 -9.50 6.75 -6.26
N LEU A 10 -10.18 5.64 -6.51
CA LEU A 10 -9.74 4.27 -6.26
C LEU A 10 -9.45 3.56 -7.59
N ALA A 11 -8.19 3.22 -7.85
CA ALA A 11 -7.84 2.34 -8.96
C ALA A 11 -7.83 0.88 -8.49
N ILE A 12 -8.28 -0.02 -9.35
CA ILE A 12 -8.40 -1.45 -9.08
C ILE A 12 -7.52 -2.21 -10.05
N TYR A 13 -6.61 -3.03 -9.52
CA TYR A 13 -5.68 -3.84 -10.28
C TYR A 13 -5.94 -5.33 -10.10
N TRP A 14 -5.81 -6.06 -11.18
CA TRP A 14 -5.92 -7.51 -11.24
C TRP A 14 -4.66 -8.12 -11.85
N ALA A 15 -4.20 -9.26 -11.29
CA ALA A 15 -3.16 -10.06 -11.91
C ALA A 15 -3.79 -11.05 -12.90
N ALA A 16 -3.70 -10.77 -14.19
CA ALA A 16 -4.20 -11.67 -15.23
C ALA A 16 -3.35 -12.96 -15.32
N ARG A 17 -2.04 -12.83 -15.14
CA ARG A 17 -1.04 -13.90 -15.01
C ARG A 17 -0.03 -13.51 -13.95
N ARG A 18 0.84 -14.46 -13.57
CA ARG A 18 1.90 -14.20 -12.58
C ARG A 18 2.80 -13.06 -13.07
N GLY A 19 2.77 -11.92 -12.35
CA GLY A 19 3.55 -10.72 -12.64
C GLY A 19 2.90 -9.72 -13.61
N GLU A 20 1.80 -10.06 -14.28
CA GLU A 20 1.09 -9.13 -15.16
C GLU A 20 -0.08 -8.47 -14.43
N TRP A 21 0.17 -7.30 -13.89
CA TRP A 21 -0.86 -6.48 -13.25
C TRP A 21 -1.47 -5.50 -14.24
N ARG A 22 -2.80 -5.48 -14.30
CA ARG A 22 -3.54 -4.57 -15.18
C ARG A 22 -4.58 -3.81 -14.37
N ARG A 23 -4.71 -2.53 -14.63
CA ARG A 23 -5.81 -1.74 -14.12
C ARG A 23 -7.12 -2.19 -14.78
N VAL A 24 -8.08 -2.62 -13.97
CA VAL A 24 -9.36 -3.16 -14.42
C VAL A 24 -10.53 -2.27 -14.03
N GLY A 25 -10.32 -1.30 -13.13
CA GLY A 25 -11.38 -0.40 -12.69
C GLY A 25 -10.86 0.92 -12.11
N HIS A 26 -11.77 1.89 -12.04
CA HIS A 26 -11.60 3.16 -11.34
C HIS A 26 -12.95 3.57 -10.73
N ALA A 27 -12.94 3.87 -9.45
CA ALA A 27 -14.13 4.26 -8.69
C ALA A 27 -13.87 5.50 -7.86
N LEU A 28 -14.92 6.10 -7.31
CA LEU A 28 -14.85 7.27 -6.42
C LEU A 28 -14.05 8.45 -7.02
N ALA A 29 -14.12 8.62 -8.34
CA ALA A 29 -13.40 9.69 -9.06
C ALA A 29 -13.63 11.07 -8.43
N GLY A 30 -12.59 11.89 -8.41
CA GLY A 30 -12.59 13.23 -7.83
C GLY A 30 -12.50 13.27 -6.30
N ALA A 31 -12.38 12.14 -5.61
CA ALA A 31 -12.22 12.09 -4.17
C ALA A 31 -10.87 11.46 -3.77
N ALA A 32 -10.13 12.09 -2.86
CA ALA A 32 -8.87 11.52 -2.38
C ALA A 32 -9.15 10.34 -1.43
N VAL A 33 -8.75 9.13 -1.84
CA VAL A 33 -8.93 7.89 -1.07
C VAL A 33 -7.76 7.69 -0.12
N ARG A 34 -7.98 8.02 1.15
CA ARG A 34 -6.93 8.04 2.17
C ARG A 34 -6.74 6.74 2.91
N ALA A 35 -7.78 5.92 2.99
CA ALA A 35 -7.69 4.62 3.63
C ALA A 35 -8.58 3.61 2.91
N ILE A 36 -8.11 2.37 2.84
CA ILE A 36 -8.82 1.24 2.28
C ILE A 36 -8.70 0.09 3.26
N VAL A 37 -9.82 -0.51 3.60
CA VAL A 37 -9.89 -1.81 4.27
C VAL A 37 -10.57 -2.77 3.32
N ALA A 38 -9.88 -3.82 2.94
CA ALA A 38 -10.42 -4.90 2.13
C ALA A 38 -10.46 -6.17 2.98
N ALA A 39 -11.67 -6.66 3.27
CA ALA A 39 -11.84 -7.92 3.98
C ALA A 39 -11.55 -9.11 3.05
N ASP A 40 -11.96 -8.97 1.81
CA ASP A 40 -11.74 -9.91 0.70
C ASP A 40 -11.76 -9.14 -0.64
N ALA A 41 -11.82 -9.87 -1.76
CA ALA A 41 -11.82 -9.27 -3.09
C ALA A 41 -13.13 -8.53 -3.46
N LEU A 42 -14.19 -8.68 -2.69
CA LEU A 42 -15.50 -8.07 -2.95
C LEU A 42 -15.86 -7.03 -1.90
N THR A 43 -15.44 -7.24 -0.64
CA THR A 43 -15.86 -6.45 0.51
C THR A 43 -14.82 -5.38 0.84
N LEU A 44 -15.19 -4.14 0.58
CA LEU A 44 -14.34 -2.97 0.75
C LEU A 44 -15.01 -1.94 1.67
N LEU A 45 -14.18 -1.25 2.42
CA LEU A 45 -14.54 -0.05 3.13
C LEU A 45 -13.46 1.01 2.90
N VAL A 46 -13.87 2.20 2.52
CA VAL A 46 -12.99 3.25 2.04
C VAL A 46 -13.30 4.56 2.74
N ALA A 47 -12.26 5.25 3.19
CA ALA A 47 -12.36 6.65 3.61
C ALA A 47 -11.88 7.55 2.46
N ALA A 48 -12.78 8.38 1.95
CA ALA A 48 -12.51 9.33 0.88
C ALA A 48 -12.87 10.76 1.31
N ASP A 49 -12.05 11.74 0.91
CA ASP A 49 -12.26 13.14 1.29
C ASP A 49 -13.60 13.65 0.75
N GLY A 50 -14.29 14.44 1.58
CA GLY A 50 -15.56 15.07 1.21
C GLY A 50 -16.74 14.10 1.09
N ARG A 51 -16.61 12.84 1.51
CA ARG A 51 -17.67 11.83 1.53
C ARG A 51 -17.75 11.14 2.89
N PRO A 52 -18.95 10.64 3.29
CA PRO A 52 -19.04 9.63 4.34
C PRO A 52 -18.18 8.41 3.98
N PRO A 53 -17.79 7.56 4.95
CA PRO A 53 -17.16 6.29 4.65
C PRO A 53 -18.00 5.51 3.63
N GLN A 54 -17.34 4.96 2.61
CA GLN A 54 -17.98 4.24 1.52
C GLN A 54 -17.73 2.76 1.65
N GLN A 55 -18.73 1.93 1.42
CA GLN A 55 -18.61 0.47 1.39
C GLN A 55 -19.03 -0.11 0.04
N SER A 56 -18.37 -1.19 -0.33
CA SER A 56 -18.69 -1.98 -1.53
C SER A 56 -18.72 -3.45 -1.15
N PHE A 57 -19.61 -4.23 -1.77
CA PHE A 57 -19.71 -5.69 -1.62
C PHE A 57 -19.56 -6.42 -2.96
N ASP A 58 -19.11 -5.73 -3.99
CA ASP A 58 -18.96 -6.24 -5.35
C ASP A 58 -17.61 -5.87 -5.98
N GLY A 59 -16.60 -5.71 -5.13
CA GLY A 59 -15.22 -5.43 -5.56
C GLY A 59 -15.00 -4.00 -6.04
N GLY A 60 -15.89 -3.08 -5.67
CA GLY A 60 -15.78 -1.67 -6.02
C GLY A 60 -16.59 -1.28 -7.27
N ALA A 61 -17.47 -2.15 -7.77
CA ALA A 61 -18.36 -1.82 -8.88
C ALA A 61 -19.47 -0.87 -8.45
N THR A 62 -20.06 -1.10 -7.25
CA THR A 62 -21.05 -0.19 -6.65
C THR A 62 -20.65 0.22 -5.24
N TRP A 63 -21.12 1.39 -4.81
CA TRP A 63 -20.77 1.99 -3.52
C TRP A 63 -22.01 2.52 -2.80
N SER A 64 -22.02 2.38 -1.49
CA SER A 64 -23.02 2.97 -0.59
C SER A 64 -22.33 3.57 0.62
N ASP A 65 -22.98 4.52 1.28
CA ASP A 65 -22.52 5.06 2.55
C ASP A 65 -22.44 3.95 3.60
N ALA A 66 -21.31 3.83 4.28
CA ALA A 66 -21.17 2.89 5.38
C ALA A 66 -21.79 3.48 6.66
N ALA A 67 -22.56 2.66 7.37
CA ALA A 67 -23.04 3.03 8.68
C ALA A 67 -21.90 2.92 9.70
N GLY A 68 -21.46 4.06 10.26
CA GLY A 68 -20.48 4.10 11.35
C GLY A 68 -19.20 4.86 11.03
N SER A 69 -18.29 4.90 12.01
CA SER A 69 -16.96 5.49 11.82
C SER A 69 -16.14 4.66 10.85
N PRO A 70 -15.28 5.29 10.04
CA PRO A 70 -14.38 4.55 9.16
C PRO A 70 -13.55 3.60 10.03
N PRO A 71 -13.39 2.32 9.62
CA PRO A 71 -12.56 1.40 10.36
C PRO A 71 -11.13 1.92 10.40
N ALA A 72 -10.50 1.76 11.56
CA ALA A 72 -9.06 1.85 11.60
C ALA A 72 -8.50 0.80 10.62
N PRO A 73 -7.49 1.12 9.81
CA PRO A 73 -6.94 0.19 8.85
C PRO A 73 -6.45 -1.07 9.56
N ILE A 74 -7.19 -2.18 9.40
CA ILE A 74 -6.83 -3.47 9.99
C ILE A 74 -5.81 -4.11 9.05
N GLY A 75 -4.61 -4.38 9.55
CA GLY A 75 -3.59 -5.17 8.86
C GLY A 75 -2.70 -4.43 7.89
N VAL A 76 -3.01 -3.22 7.52
CA VAL A 76 -2.08 -2.30 6.88
C VAL A 76 -1.50 -1.44 7.99
N GLN A 77 -0.28 -1.69 8.40
CA GLN A 77 0.46 -0.71 9.18
C GLN A 77 0.89 0.42 8.25
N VAL A 78 -0.10 1.16 7.74
CA VAL A 78 0.16 2.52 7.35
C VAL A 78 0.70 3.18 8.60
N ALA A 79 1.83 3.85 8.50
CA ALA A 79 2.28 4.76 9.54
C ALA A 79 1.17 5.78 9.76
N THR A 80 0.23 5.46 10.64
CA THR A 80 -0.80 6.40 11.02
C THR A 80 -0.08 7.49 11.78
N ARG A 81 -0.19 8.72 11.32
CA ARG A 81 0.41 9.92 11.93
C ARG A 81 0.02 10.14 13.41
N HIS A 82 -0.72 9.23 14.03
CA HIS A 82 -1.31 9.35 15.37
C HIS A 82 -0.95 8.20 16.32
N GLY A 83 -0.09 7.25 15.90
CA GLY A 83 0.42 6.19 16.78
C GLY A 83 1.92 6.33 17.00
N ALA A 84 2.42 5.95 18.17
CA ALA A 84 3.85 5.84 18.39
C ALA A 84 4.44 4.86 17.39
N MET A 85 5.48 5.29 16.67
CA MET A 85 6.20 4.44 15.74
C MET A 85 6.76 3.24 16.50
N PRO A 86 6.58 1.98 16.01
CA PRO A 86 7.19 0.84 16.66
C PRO A 86 8.71 1.02 16.81
N VAL A 87 9.25 0.61 17.96
CA VAL A 87 10.67 0.81 18.31
C VAL A 87 11.62 0.29 17.22
N ALA A 88 11.26 -0.80 16.54
CA ALA A 88 12.01 -1.36 15.42
C ALA A 88 12.26 -0.36 14.27
N TYR A 89 11.38 0.63 14.07
CA TYR A 89 11.51 1.65 13.03
C TYR A 89 12.11 2.98 13.53
N ALA A 90 12.36 3.11 14.84
CA ALA A 90 12.90 4.35 15.41
C ALA A 90 14.28 4.74 14.85
N ARG A 91 15.05 3.76 14.38
CA ARG A 91 16.36 3.97 13.74
C ARG A 91 16.26 4.43 12.29
N LEU A 92 15.14 4.22 11.65
CA LEU A 92 14.83 4.81 10.36
C LEU A 92 14.21 6.18 10.62
N SER A 93 15.06 7.18 10.83
CA SER A 93 14.66 8.53 11.25
C SER A 93 13.56 9.10 10.34
N GLY A 94 12.41 9.43 10.94
CA GLY A 94 11.30 10.08 10.24
C GLY A 94 10.62 9.22 9.17
N ALA A 95 10.60 7.88 9.32
CA ALA A 95 9.93 6.99 8.36
C ALA A 95 8.51 7.47 8.03
N THR A 96 8.21 7.61 6.74
CA THR A 96 6.91 8.08 6.23
C THR A 96 5.93 6.93 5.95
N ALA A 97 6.45 5.73 5.71
CA ALA A 97 5.68 4.50 5.53
C ALA A 97 6.50 3.31 6.01
N TYR A 98 5.84 2.28 6.51
CA TYR A 98 6.50 1.04 6.93
C TYR A 98 5.56 -0.15 6.85
N ALA A 99 6.14 -1.34 6.68
CA ALA A 99 5.44 -2.61 6.70
C ALA A 99 6.32 -3.71 7.28
N ARG A 100 5.69 -4.79 7.75
CA ARG A 100 6.37 -6.00 8.22
C ARG A 100 5.94 -7.19 7.38
N LEU A 101 6.91 -7.87 6.80
CA LEU A 101 6.69 -9.15 6.11
C LEU A 101 6.89 -10.30 7.11
N GLY A 102 6.10 -11.34 6.92
CA GLY A 102 6.26 -12.59 7.68
C GLY A 102 7.57 -13.31 7.34
N GLY A 103 7.86 -14.37 8.10
CA GLY A 103 9.06 -15.19 7.93
C GLY A 103 9.89 -15.24 9.20
N GLN A 104 10.98 -16.02 9.16
CA GLN A 104 11.96 -16.13 10.25
C GLN A 104 13.37 -15.95 9.67
N PRO A 105 14.03 -14.81 9.94
CA PRO A 105 13.51 -13.63 10.64
C PRO A 105 12.45 -12.88 9.81
N PRO A 106 11.59 -12.06 10.44
CA PRO A 106 10.70 -11.17 9.70
C PRO A 106 11.50 -10.09 8.97
N ALA A 107 11.00 -9.62 7.82
CA ALA A 107 11.58 -8.46 7.17
C ALA A 107 10.77 -7.21 7.49
N LEU A 108 11.44 -6.16 7.94
CA LEU A 108 10.86 -4.84 8.11
C LEU A 108 11.18 -4.00 6.87
N LEU A 109 10.17 -3.32 6.35
CA LEU A 109 10.29 -2.42 5.21
C LEU A 109 9.93 -1.01 5.66
N GLY A 110 10.66 -0.01 5.19
CA GLY A 110 10.39 1.38 5.56
C GLY A 110 10.83 2.35 4.47
N ALA A 111 10.17 3.50 4.41
CA ALA A 111 10.60 4.63 3.61
C ALA A 111 11.26 5.67 4.52
N GLY A 112 12.39 6.23 4.10
CA GLY A 112 13.10 7.27 4.84
C GLY A 112 12.30 8.55 5.02
N ALA A 113 12.83 9.51 5.78
CA ALA A 113 12.14 10.75 6.16
C ALA A 113 11.67 11.59 4.97
N ASP A 114 12.47 11.65 3.92
CA ASP A 114 12.14 12.31 2.64
C ASP A 114 11.29 11.42 1.71
N GLY A 115 11.17 10.11 2.05
CA GLY A 115 10.46 9.12 1.24
C GLY A 115 11.18 8.73 -0.06
N SER A 116 12.37 9.28 -0.35
CA SER A 116 13.08 9.02 -1.60
C SER A 116 13.69 7.63 -1.68
N PHE A 117 13.90 6.98 -0.54
CA PHE A 117 14.53 5.68 -0.44
C PHE A 117 13.68 4.69 0.32
N LEU A 118 13.67 3.46 -0.18
CA LEU A 118 13.13 2.29 0.52
C LEU A 118 14.28 1.57 1.24
N PHE A 119 14.00 1.14 2.46
CA PHE A 119 14.94 0.42 3.31
C PHE A 119 14.32 -0.88 3.78
N ARG A 120 15.17 -1.83 4.09
CA ARG A 120 14.80 -3.11 4.70
C ARG A 120 15.69 -3.45 5.89
N SER A 121 15.14 -4.20 6.84
CA SER A 121 15.85 -4.79 7.96
C SER A 121 15.41 -6.23 8.17
N GLU A 122 16.34 -7.11 8.54
CA GLU A 122 16.06 -8.51 8.92
C GLU A 122 16.47 -8.82 10.36
N ASP A 123 16.81 -7.81 11.13
CA ASP A 123 17.28 -7.92 12.52
C ASP A 123 16.49 -6.99 13.45
N ASP A 124 15.18 -6.94 13.27
CA ASP A 124 14.23 -6.13 14.04
C ASP A 124 14.58 -4.63 14.07
N GLY A 125 15.09 -4.10 12.96
CA GLY A 125 15.39 -2.67 12.80
C GLY A 125 16.72 -2.23 13.42
N ILE A 126 17.62 -3.16 13.79
CA ILE A 126 18.95 -2.82 14.29
C ILE A 126 19.80 -2.24 13.16
N HIS A 127 19.82 -2.92 12.01
CA HIS A 127 20.48 -2.43 10.81
C HIS A 127 19.49 -2.30 9.67
N TRP A 128 19.62 -1.20 8.92
CA TRP A 128 18.81 -0.89 7.76
C TRP A 128 19.67 -0.83 6.52
N GLN A 129 19.23 -1.49 5.46
CA GLN A 129 19.89 -1.52 4.16
C GLN A 129 19.00 -0.83 3.14
N ALA A 130 19.57 0.02 2.30
CA ALA A 130 18.83 0.62 1.19
C ALA A 130 18.44 -0.46 0.19
N ALA A 131 17.19 -0.42 -0.24
CA ALA A 131 16.69 -1.27 -1.29
C ALA A 131 17.11 -0.75 -2.66
N ARG A 132 17.30 -1.67 -3.60
CA ARG A 132 17.52 -1.30 -4.99
C ARG A 132 16.19 -0.97 -5.65
N ILE A 133 16.15 0.15 -6.37
CA ILE A 133 14.99 0.59 -7.15
C ILE A 133 15.45 0.81 -8.57
N ASP A 134 14.76 0.19 -9.53
CA ASP A 134 15.16 0.25 -10.94
C ASP A 134 14.71 1.55 -11.66
N ASP A 135 14.10 2.50 -10.93
CA ASP A 135 13.61 3.76 -11.49
C ASP A 135 13.87 4.94 -10.52
N ASP A 136 14.71 5.86 -10.91
CA ASP A 136 15.11 7.04 -10.12
C ASP A 136 13.99 8.11 -10.05
N THR A 137 12.90 7.96 -10.81
CA THR A 137 11.82 8.94 -10.91
C THR A 137 10.59 8.59 -10.07
N ILE A 138 10.72 7.68 -9.10
CA ILE A 138 9.59 7.20 -8.32
C ILE A 138 8.95 8.24 -7.39
N GLY A 139 9.71 9.25 -7.00
CA GLY A 139 9.27 10.24 -6.02
C GLY A 139 9.12 9.68 -4.60
N ARG A 140 8.48 10.45 -3.73
CA ARG A 140 8.35 10.10 -2.32
C ARG A 140 7.38 8.92 -2.12
N VAL A 141 7.81 7.88 -1.43
CA VAL A 141 6.98 6.75 -0.99
C VAL A 141 6.00 7.21 0.08
N THR A 142 4.73 6.91 -0.12
CA THR A 142 3.61 7.32 0.75
C THR A 142 3.02 6.16 1.54
N THR A 143 3.11 4.94 0.99
CA THR A 143 2.52 3.74 1.59
C THR A 143 3.30 2.49 1.20
N ILE A 144 3.39 1.52 2.11
CA ILE A 144 3.97 0.20 1.89
C ILE A 144 3.02 -0.82 2.50
N VAL A 145 2.68 -1.89 1.77
CA VAL A 145 1.84 -2.98 2.27
C VAL A 145 2.39 -4.35 1.87
N PRO A 146 2.26 -5.38 2.72
CA PRO A 146 2.53 -6.75 2.31
C PRO A 146 1.64 -7.15 1.15
N ALA A 147 2.15 -7.95 0.22
CA ALA A 147 1.32 -8.55 -0.81
C ALA A 147 0.56 -9.77 -0.23
N ALA A 148 -0.71 -9.92 -0.63
CA ALA A 148 -1.53 -11.02 -0.12
C ALA A 148 -1.19 -12.38 -0.76
N ASP A 149 -0.62 -12.35 -1.96
CA ASP A 149 -0.33 -13.55 -2.76
C ASP A 149 0.97 -14.27 -2.38
N ARG A 150 1.89 -13.58 -1.70
CA ARG A 150 3.20 -14.13 -1.33
C ARG A 150 3.78 -13.49 -0.07
N ARG A 151 4.36 -14.31 0.81
CA ARG A 151 4.98 -13.88 2.07
C ARG A 151 6.18 -12.94 1.88
N ASP A 152 6.92 -13.12 0.78
CA ASP A 152 8.15 -12.38 0.48
C ASP A 152 7.92 -11.17 -0.41
N SER A 153 6.66 -10.85 -0.70
CA SER A 153 6.30 -9.77 -1.60
C SER A 153 5.63 -8.62 -0.87
N ALA A 154 5.86 -7.41 -1.39
CA ALA A 154 5.26 -6.18 -0.90
C ALA A 154 4.92 -5.23 -2.06
N TRP A 155 4.05 -4.28 -1.77
CA TRP A 155 3.69 -3.17 -2.63
C TRP A 155 4.10 -1.86 -2.00
N ALA A 156 4.49 -0.89 -2.82
CA ALA A 156 4.67 0.48 -2.38
C ALA A 156 4.02 1.44 -3.38
N GLY A 157 3.45 2.52 -2.84
CA GLY A 157 2.87 3.61 -3.62
C GLY A 157 3.60 4.90 -3.34
N THR A 158 3.63 5.81 -4.32
CA THR A 158 4.37 7.06 -4.21
C THR A 158 3.52 8.30 -4.49
N ALA A 159 4.01 9.45 -4.07
CA ALA A 159 3.39 10.75 -4.34
C ALA A 159 3.41 11.13 -5.84
N SER A 160 4.28 10.53 -6.64
CA SER A 160 4.31 10.70 -8.10
C SER A 160 3.39 9.73 -8.86
N GLY A 161 2.63 8.89 -8.14
CA GLY A 161 1.77 7.88 -8.74
C GLY A 161 2.47 6.57 -9.11
N ALA A 162 3.74 6.40 -8.80
CA ALA A 162 4.43 5.14 -9.07
C ALA A 162 3.93 4.04 -8.14
N LEU A 163 3.52 2.91 -8.73
CA LEU A 163 3.15 1.68 -8.04
C LEU A 163 4.30 0.68 -8.20
N LEU A 164 4.92 0.32 -7.10
CA LEU A 164 6.09 -0.55 -7.05
C LEU A 164 5.73 -1.89 -6.43
N ARG A 165 6.44 -2.95 -6.84
CA ARG A 165 6.38 -4.28 -6.26
C ARG A 165 7.78 -4.80 -5.96
N SER A 166 7.91 -5.43 -4.81
CA SER A 166 9.04 -6.29 -4.45
C SER A 166 8.55 -7.72 -4.34
N ASP A 167 9.32 -8.67 -4.87
CA ASP A 167 9.09 -10.11 -4.73
C ASP A 167 10.23 -10.83 -3.98
N ASP A 168 11.15 -10.08 -3.38
CA ASP A 168 12.39 -10.53 -2.74
C ASP A 168 12.61 -9.93 -1.35
N ARG A 169 11.53 -9.78 -0.57
CA ARG A 169 11.55 -9.25 0.80
C ARG A 169 12.06 -7.81 0.91
N GLY A 170 11.88 -7.01 -0.14
CA GLY A 170 12.27 -5.61 -0.17
C GLY A 170 13.73 -5.36 -0.55
N HIS A 171 14.48 -6.36 -1.06
CA HIS A 171 15.82 -6.13 -1.58
C HIS A 171 15.80 -5.28 -2.85
N SER A 172 14.86 -5.57 -3.74
CA SER A 172 14.66 -4.81 -4.96
C SER A 172 13.17 -4.50 -5.20
N TRP A 173 12.93 -3.39 -5.90
CA TRP A 173 11.61 -2.91 -6.25
C TRP A 173 11.53 -2.60 -7.73
N GLN A 174 10.45 -3.05 -8.35
CA GLN A 174 10.19 -2.87 -9.77
C GLN A 174 8.95 -2.00 -9.94
N LEU A 175 8.98 -1.10 -10.92
CA LEU A 175 7.81 -0.33 -11.33
C LEU A 175 6.82 -1.25 -12.05
N VAL A 176 5.59 -1.30 -11.52
CA VAL A 176 4.49 -2.07 -12.11
C VAL A 176 3.58 -1.19 -12.95
N ALA A 177 3.27 0.00 -12.46
CA ALA A 177 2.38 0.95 -13.13
C ALA A 177 2.63 2.38 -12.65
N ARG A 178 2.11 3.35 -13.42
CA ARG A 178 2.01 4.75 -12.99
C ARG A 178 0.56 5.21 -13.04
N GLU A 179 0.07 5.65 -11.90
CA GLU A 179 -1.19 6.37 -11.80
C GLU A 179 -0.96 7.85 -12.13
N PRO A 180 -1.94 8.53 -12.74
CA PRO A 180 -1.83 9.96 -13.02
C PRO A 180 -1.89 10.83 -11.76
N ALA A 181 -2.33 10.25 -10.65
CA ALA A 181 -2.54 10.90 -9.37
C ALA A 181 -1.67 10.26 -8.27
N ALA A 182 -1.33 11.03 -7.22
CA ALA A 182 -0.56 10.54 -6.09
C ALA A 182 -1.26 9.36 -5.41
N ILE A 183 -0.51 8.28 -5.13
CA ILE A 183 -1.00 7.14 -4.37
C ILE A 183 -0.95 7.48 -2.87
N LEU A 184 -2.07 7.28 -2.18
CA LEU A 184 -2.22 7.60 -0.76
C LEU A 184 -2.37 6.36 0.12
N SER A 185 -3.00 5.31 -0.42
CA SER A 185 -3.29 4.07 0.31
C SER A 185 -3.29 2.86 -0.62
N LEU A 186 -3.02 1.69 -0.06
CA LEU A 186 -3.01 0.41 -0.76
C LEU A 186 -3.71 -0.65 0.08
N ALA A 187 -4.41 -1.57 -0.56
CA ALA A 187 -4.88 -2.80 0.06
C ALA A 187 -4.74 -3.98 -0.91
N ALA A 188 -4.01 -5.00 -0.50
CA ALA A 188 -3.81 -6.22 -1.28
C ALA A 188 -4.65 -7.36 -0.69
N VAL A 189 -5.40 -8.07 -1.52
CA VAL A 189 -6.21 -9.22 -1.12
C VAL A 189 -6.02 -10.39 -2.07
N LEU A 190 -6.18 -11.59 -1.53
CA LEU A 190 -6.32 -12.78 -2.38
C LEU A 190 -7.67 -12.71 -3.09
N ALA A 191 -7.65 -12.88 -4.39
CA ALA A 191 -8.89 -13.14 -5.13
C ALA A 191 -9.03 -14.65 -5.24
N GLU A 192 -10.09 -15.19 -4.66
CA GLU A 192 -10.47 -16.57 -4.91
C GLU A 192 -10.83 -16.72 -6.40
N ARG A 193 -10.38 -17.83 -6.99
CA ARG A 193 -10.65 -18.17 -8.38
C ARG A 193 -12.01 -18.81 -8.51
#